data_6a259ae936c613aa95e979786b7a7586
#
_entry.id   6a259ae936c613aa95e979786b7a7586
#
_cell.length_a   1.000
_cell.length_b   1.000
_cell.length_c   1.000
_cell.angle_alpha   90.00
_cell.angle_beta   90.00
_cell.angle_gamma   90.00
#
_symmetry.space_group_name_H-M   'P 1'
#
loop_
_entity.id
_entity.type
_entity.pdbx_description
1 polymer ?
#
loop_
_entity_poly.entity_id
_entity_poly.type
_entity_poly.pdbx_seq_one_letter_code
_entity_poly.pdbx_strand_id
1 'polypeptide(L)'
;GNLQWMLALTDQHSELLPITLNDFWGGDQQAAQDIRIQPCFTRQGREVIEHFFSEFSQAYPDAPSLITNKNQFDQKYRTLCFEAWRYFADGFSRGMERLNTQAEWERVASDMAGNGGGPYRALMDKITVQLEPLYNGKRLPVWLSQILSFQTLRVQEKAYQKGFVKTMTESVRKTAMSVEKSTGHDVGIQTLEIRKKTAQAYVDYQNALKGIEAAT
;
A
#
# COMPACT_ATOMS: atom_id res chain seq x y z
N GLY A 1 1.06 -24.00 10.07
CA GLY A 1 0.87 -24.46 8.71
C GLY A 1 1.77 -23.69 7.77
N ASN A 2 2.49 -24.41 6.96
CA ASN A 2 3.46 -23.84 6.04
C ASN A 2 2.71 -23.08 4.92
N LEU A 3 2.99 -21.78 4.77
CA LEU A 3 2.38 -20.94 3.73
C LEU A 3 3.11 -21.04 2.38
N GLN A 4 4.08 -21.94 2.25
CA GLN A 4 4.86 -22.16 1.01
C GLN A 4 3.97 -22.51 -0.19
N TRP A 5 2.82 -23.14 0.05
CA TRP A 5 1.89 -23.46 -1.03
C TRP A 5 1.34 -22.22 -1.75
N MET A 6 1.19 -21.07 -1.06
CA MET A 6 0.75 -19.82 -1.72
C MET A 6 1.80 -19.30 -2.69
N LEU A 7 3.08 -19.39 -2.30
CA LEU A 7 4.19 -19.05 -3.19
C LEU A 7 4.18 -19.98 -4.40
N ALA A 8 4.12 -21.30 -4.16
CA ALA A 8 4.10 -22.28 -5.24
C ALA A 8 2.88 -22.13 -6.16
N LEU A 9 1.71 -21.76 -5.60
CA LEU A 9 0.51 -21.50 -6.40
C LEU A 9 0.69 -20.28 -7.29
N THR A 10 1.17 -19.17 -6.75
CA THR A 10 1.36 -17.93 -7.52
C THR A 10 2.55 -18.01 -8.47
N ASP A 11 3.57 -18.81 -8.17
CA ASP A 11 4.73 -19.03 -9.05
C ASP A 11 4.36 -19.81 -10.33
N GLN A 12 3.23 -20.52 -10.35
CA GLN A 12 2.70 -21.15 -11.56
C GLN A 12 2.11 -20.13 -12.56
N HIS A 13 1.85 -18.93 -12.10
CA HIS A 13 1.30 -17.83 -12.87
C HIS A 13 2.43 -16.87 -13.31
N SER A 14 3.03 -17.11 -14.45
CA SER A 14 4.17 -16.33 -14.97
C SER A 14 3.87 -14.85 -15.23
N GLU A 15 2.59 -14.50 -15.34
CA GLU A 15 2.11 -13.13 -15.47
C GLU A 15 2.13 -12.36 -14.16
N LEU A 16 2.22 -13.05 -13.00
CA LEU A 16 2.29 -12.42 -11.69
C LEU A 16 3.73 -12.07 -11.35
N LEU A 17 4.07 -10.80 -11.47
CA LEU A 17 5.41 -10.31 -11.15
C LEU A 17 5.48 -9.79 -9.71
N PRO A 18 6.63 -9.97 -9.01
CA PRO A 18 6.87 -9.33 -7.73
C PRO A 18 6.94 -7.82 -7.90
N ILE A 19 6.51 -7.07 -6.88
CA ILE A 19 6.70 -5.62 -6.82
C ILE A 19 8.07 -5.36 -6.20
N THR A 20 8.90 -4.58 -6.86
CA THR A 20 10.29 -4.31 -6.50
C THR A 20 10.53 -2.82 -6.30
N LEU A 21 11.68 -2.45 -5.72
CA LEU A 21 12.11 -1.06 -5.62
C LEU A 21 12.26 -0.40 -7.00
N ASN A 22 12.56 -1.20 -8.02
CA ASN A 22 12.74 -0.74 -9.39
C ASN A 22 11.46 -0.14 -9.99
N ASP A 23 10.30 -0.65 -9.59
CA ASP A 23 8.99 -0.16 -10.07
C ASP A 23 8.72 1.30 -9.66
N PHE A 24 9.49 1.82 -8.71
CA PHE A 24 9.32 3.16 -8.16
C PHE A 24 10.52 4.09 -8.43
N TRP A 25 11.73 3.57 -8.21
CA TRP A 25 12.96 4.36 -8.31
C TRP A 25 13.58 4.31 -9.70
N GLY A 26 13.36 3.22 -10.45
CA GLY A 26 14.12 2.91 -11.65
C GLY A 26 15.57 2.53 -11.30
N GLY A 27 16.49 2.75 -12.24
CA GLY A 27 17.91 2.41 -12.07
C GLY A 27 18.24 0.97 -12.44
N ASP A 28 19.49 0.55 -12.20
CA ASP A 28 19.99 -0.77 -12.57
C ASP A 28 19.31 -1.88 -11.77
N GLN A 29 18.88 -2.94 -12.47
CA GLN A 29 18.11 -4.03 -11.88
C GLN A 29 18.91 -4.90 -10.89
N GLN A 30 20.24 -4.86 -10.91
CA GLN A 30 21.06 -5.79 -10.14
C GLN A 30 21.22 -5.44 -8.66
N ALA A 31 20.99 -4.20 -8.25
CA ALA A 31 21.10 -3.79 -6.85
C ALA A 31 19.78 -3.98 -6.09
N ALA A 32 19.81 -4.69 -4.96
CA ALA A 32 18.70 -4.91 -4.02
C ALA A 32 17.55 -5.84 -4.50
N GLN A 33 17.87 -7.04 -4.96
CA GLN A 33 16.89 -8.10 -5.22
C GLN A 33 16.15 -8.58 -3.95
N ASP A 34 16.64 -8.21 -2.76
CA ASP A 34 16.16 -8.75 -1.49
C ASP A 34 14.88 -8.09 -0.97
N ILE A 35 14.58 -6.85 -1.40
CA ILE A 35 13.40 -6.11 -0.95
C ILE A 35 12.34 -6.13 -2.05
N ARG A 36 11.37 -7.02 -1.89
CA ARG A 36 10.28 -7.18 -2.87
C ARG A 36 9.02 -7.68 -2.18
N ILE A 37 7.88 -7.37 -2.77
CA ILE A 37 6.60 -7.99 -2.45
C ILE A 37 6.43 -9.20 -3.35
N GLN A 38 6.32 -10.37 -2.77
CA GLN A 38 6.04 -11.60 -3.51
C GLN A 38 4.65 -11.53 -4.16
N PRO A 39 4.45 -12.16 -5.34
CA PRO A 39 3.18 -12.14 -6.05
C PRO A 39 1.99 -12.54 -5.18
N CYS A 40 2.13 -13.54 -4.30
CA CYS A 40 1.08 -13.99 -3.39
C CYS A 40 0.59 -12.91 -2.40
N PHE A 41 1.34 -11.83 -2.16
CA PHE A 41 0.96 -10.69 -1.31
C PHE A 41 0.49 -9.47 -2.09
N THR A 42 0.31 -9.61 -3.40
CA THR A 42 -0.33 -8.61 -4.26
C THR A 42 -1.84 -8.86 -4.35
N ARG A 43 -2.58 -7.86 -4.83
CA ARG A 43 -4.01 -8.00 -5.10
C ARG A 43 -4.29 -9.12 -6.11
N GLN A 44 -3.52 -9.18 -7.20
CA GLN A 44 -3.67 -10.20 -8.23
C GLN A 44 -3.35 -11.61 -7.70
N GLY A 45 -2.26 -11.76 -6.94
CA GLY A 45 -1.95 -13.05 -6.31
C GLY A 45 -3.01 -13.49 -5.31
N ARG A 46 -3.64 -12.55 -4.60
CA ARG A 46 -4.79 -12.85 -3.77
C ARG A 46 -5.98 -13.36 -4.58
N GLU A 47 -6.28 -12.77 -5.72
CA GLU A 47 -7.36 -13.21 -6.59
C GLU A 47 -7.15 -14.68 -7.04
N VAL A 48 -5.93 -15.07 -7.35
CA VAL A 48 -5.57 -16.48 -7.65
C VAL A 48 -5.82 -17.40 -6.45
N ILE A 49 -5.40 -16.96 -5.24
CA ILE A 49 -5.62 -17.74 -4.01
C ILE A 49 -7.12 -17.89 -3.71
N GLU A 50 -7.90 -16.83 -3.86
CA GLU A 50 -9.36 -16.88 -3.64
C GLU A 50 -10.05 -17.77 -4.68
N HIS A 51 -9.60 -17.74 -5.93
CA HIS A 51 -10.10 -18.63 -6.97
C HIS A 51 -9.83 -20.09 -6.62
N PHE A 52 -8.63 -20.43 -6.20
CA PHE A 52 -8.28 -21.78 -5.72
C PHE A 52 -9.23 -22.25 -4.60
N PHE A 53 -9.49 -21.38 -3.58
CA PHE A 53 -10.44 -21.74 -2.53
C PHE A 53 -11.88 -21.92 -3.06
N SER A 54 -12.29 -21.13 -4.04
CA SER A 54 -13.61 -21.26 -4.68
C SER A 54 -13.75 -22.60 -5.38
N GLU A 55 -12.79 -23.00 -6.20
CA GLU A 55 -12.78 -24.29 -6.89
C GLU A 55 -12.79 -25.46 -5.90
N PHE A 56 -11.95 -25.35 -4.84
CA PHE A 56 -11.90 -26.38 -3.80
C PHE A 56 -13.25 -26.52 -3.06
N SER A 57 -13.91 -25.40 -2.76
CA SER A 57 -15.23 -25.39 -2.13
C SER A 57 -16.32 -25.99 -3.02
N GLN A 58 -16.24 -25.79 -4.33
CA GLN A 58 -17.17 -26.40 -5.30
C GLN A 58 -16.96 -27.91 -5.41
N ALA A 59 -15.72 -28.36 -5.35
CA ALA A 59 -15.39 -29.79 -5.39
C ALA A 59 -15.80 -30.56 -4.12
N TYR A 60 -15.82 -29.86 -2.96
CA TYR A 60 -16.11 -30.46 -1.65
C TYR A 60 -17.15 -29.64 -0.86
N PRO A 61 -18.42 -29.58 -1.31
CA PRO A 61 -19.44 -28.72 -0.72
C PRO A 61 -19.83 -29.11 0.72
N ASP A 62 -19.66 -30.39 1.08
CA ASP A 62 -20.05 -30.94 2.37
C ASP A 62 -18.91 -30.95 3.43
N ALA A 63 -17.89 -30.13 3.26
CA ALA A 63 -16.76 -30.05 4.20
C ALA A 63 -16.87 -28.84 5.17
N PRO A 64 -17.60 -28.94 6.32
CA PRO A 64 -17.79 -27.82 7.26
C PRO A 64 -16.47 -27.24 7.82
N SER A 65 -15.45 -28.08 7.94
CA SER A 65 -14.10 -27.68 8.35
C SER A 65 -13.46 -26.67 7.38
N LEU A 66 -13.89 -26.67 6.14
CA LEU A 66 -13.35 -25.82 5.09
C LEU A 66 -13.62 -24.33 5.36
N ILE A 67 -14.83 -24.00 5.81
CA ILE A 67 -15.22 -22.62 6.15
C ILE A 67 -14.39 -22.11 7.34
N THR A 68 -14.22 -22.96 8.37
CA THR A 68 -13.42 -22.60 9.56
C THR A 68 -11.95 -22.41 9.18
N ASN A 69 -11.40 -23.31 8.37
CA ASN A 69 -10.02 -23.24 7.90
C ASN A 69 -9.79 -22.02 7.01
N LYS A 70 -10.75 -21.67 6.14
CA LYS A 70 -10.68 -20.47 5.32
C LYS A 70 -10.64 -19.20 6.16
N ASN A 71 -11.50 -19.08 7.17
CA ASN A 71 -11.50 -17.91 8.06
C ASN A 71 -10.18 -17.75 8.82
N GLN A 72 -9.60 -18.84 9.30
CA GLN A 72 -8.29 -18.82 9.95
C GLN A 72 -7.18 -18.45 8.96
N PHE A 73 -7.25 -18.99 7.74
CA PHE A 73 -6.35 -18.64 6.66
C PHE A 73 -6.44 -17.14 6.36
N ASP A 74 -7.63 -16.59 6.14
CA ASP A 74 -7.83 -15.18 5.78
C ASP A 74 -7.25 -14.24 6.85
N GLN A 75 -7.41 -14.57 8.13
CA GLN A 75 -6.82 -13.79 9.23
C GLN A 75 -5.28 -13.80 9.18
N LYS A 76 -4.70 -14.98 8.99
CA LYS A 76 -3.25 -15.15 8.92
C LYS A 76 -2.66 -14.51 7.66
N TYR A 77 -3.31 -14.73 6.52
CA TYR A 77 -2.94 -14.13 5.24
C TYR A 77 -2.93 -12.61 5.31
N ARG A 78 -3.99 -12.01 5.88
CA ARG A 78 -4.10 -10.57 6.10
C ARG A 78 -2.92 -10.03 6.91
N THR A 79 -2.55 -10.70 8.00
CA THR A 79 -1.40 -10.31 8.84
C THR A 79 -0.11 -10.33 8.04
N LEU A 80 0.13 -11.41 7.31
CA LEU A 80 1.33 -11.57 6.49
C LEU A 80 1.43 -10.55 5.36
N CYS A 81 0.30 -10.21 4.71
CA CYS A 81 0.28 -9.14 3.72
C CYS A 81 0.70 -7.81 4.36
N PHE A 82 0.16 -7.47 5.53
CA PHE A 82 0.53 -6.23 6.22
C PHE A 82 1.99 -6.22 6.64
N GLU A 83 2.54 -7.35 7.11
CA GLU A 83 3.95 -7.48 7.48
C GLU A 83 4.87 -7.35 6.26
N ALA A 84 4.54 -8.03 5.15
CA ALA A 84 5.31 -7.95 3.92
C ALA A 84 5.36 -6.51 3.36
N TRP A 85 4.21 -5.83 3.29
CA TRP A 85 4.15 -4.45 2.83
C TRP A 85 4.82 -3.46 3.77
N ARG A 86 4.75 -3.68 5.09
CA ARG A 86 5.51 -2.89 6.05
C ARG A 86 7.00 -3.07 5.87
N TYR A 87 7.48 -4.31 5.77
CA TYR A 87 8.90 -4.59 5.53
C TYR A 87 9.41 -3.93 4.26
N PHE A 88 8.62 -3.98 3.18
CA PHE A 88 8.94 -3.31 1.93
C PHE A 88 9.01 -1.78 2.12
N ALA A 89 8.04 -1.19 2.82
CA ALA A 89 8.02 0.25 3.09
C ALA A 89 9.18 0.70 3.99
N ASP A 90 9.53 -0.08 5.02
CA ASP A 90 10.66 0.19 5.92
C ASP A 90 12.00 0.17 5.16
N GLY A 91 12.13 -0.69 4.15
CA GLY A 91 13.32 -0.78 3.28
C GLY A 91 13.29 0.11 2.04
N PHE A 92 12.23 0.88 1.83
CA PHE A 92 11.98 1.58 0.56
C PHE A 92 13.04 2.62 0.19
N SER A 93 13.60 3.32 1.17
CA SER A 93 14.66 4.32 0.96
C SER A 93 15.93 3.73 0.32
N ARG A 94 16.18 2.43 0.46
CA ARG A 94 17.31 1.75 -0.20
C ARG A 94 17.23 1.78 -1.73
N GLY A 95 16.05 2.09 -2.27
CA GLY A 95 15.92 2.34 -3.70
C GLY A 95 16.75 3.52 -4.20
N MET A 96 17.10 4.49 -3.34
CA MET A 96 18.01 5.60 -3.69
C MET A 96 19.44 5.11 -4.01
N GLU A 97 19.89 4.02 -3.39
CA GLU A 97 21.22 3.45 -3.62
C GLU A 97 21.40 2.94 -5.07
N ARG A 98 20.31 2.87 -5.84
CA ARG A 98 20.30 2.44 -7.24
C ARG A 98 20.53 3.57 -8.23
N LEU A 99 20.44 4.81 -7.78
CA LEU A 99 20.64 5.99 -8.59
C LEU A 99 22.15 6.28 -8.70
N ASN A 100 22.74 5.86 -9.80
CA ASN A 100 24.19 5.91 -10.00
C ASN A 100 24.66 7.14 -10.79
N THR A 101 23.75 7.82 -11.50
CA THR A 101 24.08 8.95 -12.36
C THR A 101 23.36 10.22 -11.91
N GLN A 102 23.94 11.36 -12.21
CA GLN A 102 23.33 12.68 -11.96
C GLN A 102 21.95 12.78 -12.66
N ALA A 103 21.84 12.29 -13.89
CA ALA A 103 20.59 12.32 -14.65
C ALA A 103 19.46 11.53 -13.97
N GLU A 104 19.77 10.40 -13.33
CA GLU A 104 18.79 9.63 -12.55
C GLU A 104 18.33 10.40 -11.32
N TRP A 105 19.25 11.05 -10.61
CA TRP A 105 18.92 11.91 -9.48
C TRP A 105 18.07 13.12 -9.88
N GLU A 106 18.43 13.80 -10.96
CA GLU A 106 17.67 14.94 -11.50
C GLU A 106 16.25 14.51 -11.91
N ARG A 107 16.10 13.34 -12.55
CA ARG A 107 14.80 12.78 -12.88
C ARG A 107 13.95 12.55 -11.63
N VAL A 108 14.48 11.89 -10.60
CA VAL A 108 13.77 11.62 -9.36
C VAL A 108 13.40 12.92 -8.64
N ALA A 109 14.33 13.89 -8.58
CA ALA A 109 14.07 15.20 -7.97
C ALA A 109 12.96 15.95 -8.72
N SER A 110 12.98 15.95 -10.05
CA SER A 110 11.94 16.54 -10.88
C SER A 110 10.58 15.87 -10.68
N ASP A 111 10.54 14.52 -10.58
CA ASP A 111 9.32 13.78 -10.29
C ASP A 111 8.77 14.11 -8.89
N MET A 112 9.65 14.32 -7.90
CA MET A 112 9.25 14.72 -6.55
C MET A 112 8.68 16.14 -6.51
N ALA A 113 9.32 17.09 -7.19
CA ALA A 113 8.88 18.49 -7.27
C ALA A 113 7.60 18.64 -8.10
N GLY A 114 7.42 17.80 -9.09
CA GLY A 114 6.28 17.83 -10.01
C GLY A 114 4.99 17.24 -9.43
N ASN A 115 3.94 17.28 -10.26
CA ASN A 115 2.62 16.73 -9.90
C ASN A 115 2.60 15.22 -9.65
N GLY A 116 3.64 14.49 -10.06
CA GLY A 116 3.83 13.07 -9.81
C GLY A 116 4.06 12.74 -8.34
N GLY A 117 4.79 13.60 -7.59
CA GLY A 117 5.08 13.46 -6.16
C GLY A 117 6.11 12.38 -5.85
N GLY A 118 6.82 11.88 -6.88
CA GLY A 118 7.96 10.99 -6.75
C GLY A 118 7.68 9.58 -6.21
N PRO A 119 8.76 8.80 -5.96
CA PRO A 119 8.67 7.39 -5.58
C PRO A 119 7.85 7.12 -4.31
N TYR A 120 8.00 7.94 -3.27
CA TYR A 120 7.27 7.76 -2.01
C TYR A 120 5.77 7.91 -2.17
N ARG A 121 5.33 8.83 -3.02
CA ARG A 121 3.91 8.99 -3.31
C ARG A 121 3.39 7.80 -4.10
N ALA A 122 4.13 7.36 -5.11
CA ALA A 122 3.78 6.17 -5.87
C ALA A 122 3.68 4.93 -4.97
N LEU A 123 4.58 4.79 -3.98
CA LEU A 123 4.49 3.73 -2.97
C LEU A 123 3.20 3.81 -2.15
N MET A 124 2.86 4.98 -1.62
CA MET A 124 1.63 5.14 -0.83
C MET A 124 0.37 4.83 -1.65
N ASP A 125 0.32 5.29 -2.90
CA ASP A 125 -0.78 5.00 -3.82
C ASP A 125 -0.85 3.48 -4.10
N LYS A 126 0.30 2.83 -4.32
CA LYS A 126 0.37 1.38 -4.56
C LYS A 126 -0.08 0.58 -3.34
N ILE A 127 0.40 0.91 -2.13
CA ILE A 127 -0.03 0.27 -0.87
C ILE A 127 -1.55 0.36 -0.72
N THR A 128 -2.12 1.53 -0.94
CA THR A 128 -3.57 1.76 -0.80
C THR A 128 -4.36 0.84 -1.73
N VAL A 129 -3.99 0.76 -3.00
CA VAL A 129 -4.66 -0.07 -4.01
C VAL A 129 -4.50 -1.57 -3.72
N GLN A 130 -3.30 -1.99 -3.35
CA GLN A 130 -2.99 -3.40 -3.16
C GLN A 130 -3.63 -3.98 -1.89
N LEU A 131 -3.73 -3.19 -0.82
CA LEU A 131 -4.26 -3.64 0.46
C LEU A 131 -5.75 -3.34 0.66
N GLU A 132 -6.39 -2.57 -0.23
CA GLU A 132 -7.82 -2.24 -0.14
C GLU A 132 -8.72 -3.47 0.14
N PRO A 133 -8.55 -4.63 -0.54
CA PRO A 133 -9.40 -5.79 -0.30
C PRO A 133 -9.28 -6.38 1.12
N LEU A 134 -8.24 -5.98 1.87
CA LEU A 134 -7.97 -6.47 3.23
C LEU A 134 -8.55 -5.56 4.33
N TYR A 135 -9.22 -4.46 3.97
CA TYR A 135 -9.71 -3.50 4.99
C TYR A 135 -10.94 -3.99 5.76
N ASN A 136 -11.82 -4.74 5.19
CA ASN A 136 -12.97 -5.53 5.71
C ASN A 136 -13.55 -5.14 7.10
N GLY A 137 -13.59 -3.85 7.45
CA GLY A 137 -14.14 -3.38 8.74
C GLY A 137 -13.36 -3.80 9.98
N LYS A 138 -12.21 -4.46 9.85
CA LYS A 138 -11.32 -4.84 10.95
C LYS A 138 -10.31 -3.72 11.20
N ARG A 139 -9.83 -3.62 12.45
CA ARG A 139 -8.80 -2.66 12.83
C ARG A 139 -7.56 -2.80 11.93
N LEU A 140 -7.14 -1.68 11.35
CA LEU A 140 -5.92 -1.61 10.52
C LEU A 140 -4.69 -1.37 11.40
N PRO A 141 -3.50 -1.81 10.94
CA PRO A 141 -2.24 -1.41 11.58
C PRO A 141 -2.08 0.11 11.56
N VAL A 142 -1.44 0.66 12.60
CA VAL A 142 -1.26 2.12 12.77
C VAL A 142 -0.57 2.75 11.56
N TRP A 143 0.50 2.13 11.06
CA TRP A 143 1.25 2.62 9.89
C TRP A 143 0.37 2.75 8.64
N LEU A 144 -0.52 1.76 8.41
CA LEU A 144 -1.43 1.80 7.26
C LEU A 144 -2.52 2.86 7.43
N SER A 145 -3.06 3.00 8.65
CA SER A 145 -4.00 4.08 8.97
C SER A 145 -3.38 5.47 8.75
N GLN A 146 -2.09 5.63 9.03
CA GLN A 146 -1.36 6.88 8.76
C GLN A 146 -1.25 7.16 7.27
N ILE A 147 -0.89 6.16 6.45
CA ILE A 147 -0.85 6.29 4.98
C ILE A 147 -2.23 6.71 4.44
N LEU A 148 -3.30 6.05 4.87
CA LEU A 148 -4.65 6.35 4.41
C LEU A 148 -5.10 7.76 4.84
N SER A 149 -4.74 8.19 6.05
CA SER A 149 -5.01 9.56 6.53
C SER A 149 -4.25 10.60 5.69
N PHE A 150 -2.99 10.32 5.36
CA PHE A 150 -2.19 11.17 4.49
C PHE A 150 -2.81 11.30 3.08
N GLN A 151 -3.26 10.20 2.50
CA GLN A 151 -3.96 10.19 1.21
C GLN A 151 -5.24 11.03 1.25
N THR A 152 -6.01 10.94 2.34
CA THR A 152 -7.24 11.72 2.52
C THR A 152 -6.95 13.23 2.58
N LEU A 153 -5.93 13.65 3.33
CA LEU A 153 -5.52 15.06 3.41
C LEU A 153 -5.11 15.60 2.03
N ARG A 154 -4.34 14.82 1.28
CA ARG A 154 -3.90 15.18 -0.07
C ARG A 154 -5.06 15.41 -1.03
N VAL A 155 -6.08 14.58 -0.95
CA VAL A 155 -7.27 14.72 -1.82
C VAL A 155 -8.10 15.93 -1.43
N GLN A 156 -8.24 16.18 -0.13
CA GLN A 156 -8.94 17.37 0.37
C GLN A 156 -8.25 18.64 -0.10
N GLU A 157 -6.91 18.73 0.00
CA GLU A 157 -6.15 19.88 -0.48
C GLU A 157 -6.35 20.12 -1.98
N LYS A 158 -6.25 19.09 -2.81
CA LYS A 158 -6.51 19.21 -4.25
C LYS A 158 -7.94 19.67 -4.57
N ALA A 159 -8.91 19.24 -3.78
CA ALA A 159 -10.29 19.66 -3.92
C ALA A 159 -10.45 21.13 -3.55
N TYR A 160 -9.78 21.61 -2.51
CA TYR A 160 -9.77 23.03 -2.13
C TYR A 160 -9.12 23.92 -3.19
N GLN A 161 -7.95 23.50 -3.71
CA GLN A 161 -7.22 24.26 -4.73
C GLN A 161 -7.99 24.35 -6.06
N LYS A 162 -8.81 23.36 -6.40
CA LYS A 162 -9.61 23.34 -7.65
C LYS A 162 -11.00 23.96 -7.52
N GLY A 163 -11.37 24.51 -6.35
CA GLY A 163 -12.73 25.06 -6.13
C GLY A 163 -13.84 24.00 -6.21
N PHE A 164 -13.51 22.72 -6.21
CA PHE A 164 -14.41 21.60 -6.45
C PHE A 164 -14.93 21.01 -5.13
N VAL A 165 -15.91 21.66 -4.51
CA VAL A 165 -16.58 21.15 -3.30
C VAL A 165 -17.50 19.93 -3.60
N LYS A 166 -17.65 19.50 -4.85
CA LYS A 166 -18.79 18.62 -5.22
C LYS A 166 -18.48 17.20 -5.71
N THR A 167 -17.23 16.76 -5.87
CA THR A 167 -17.02 15.37 -6.32
C THR A 167 -15.83 14.73 -5.59
N MET A 168 -16.03 14.35 -4.35
CA MET A 168 -15.20 13.28 -3.78
C MET A 168 -15.49 12.02 -4.62
N THR A 169 -14.49 11.54 -5.33
CA THR A 169 -14.61 10.26 -6.04
C THR A 169 -14.99 9.17 -5.04
N GLU A 170 -15.80 8.24 -5.46
CA GLU A 170 -16.36 7.18 -4.60
C GLU A 170 -15.28 6.36 -3.89
N SER A 171 -14.10 6.22 -4.49
CA SER A 171 -12.94 5.55 -3.90
C SER A 171 -12.38 6.30 -2.69
N VAL A 172 -12.31 7.63 -2.73
CA VAL A 172 -11.82 8.45 -1.61
C VAL A 172 -12.81 8.43 -0.46
N ARG A 173 -14.11 8.46 -0.77
CA ARG A 173 -15.17 8.30 0.23
C ARG A 173 -15.07 6.92 0.90
N LYS A 174 -14.86 5.85 0.13
CA LYS A 174 -14.64 4.50 0.67
C LYS A 174 -13.40 4.42 1.55
N THR A 175 -12.30 5.03 1.15
CA THR A 175 -11.05 5.06 1.93
C THR A 175 -11.23 5.85 3.23
N ALA A 176 -11.85 7.03 3.18
CA ALA A 176 -12.14 7.83 4.37
C ALA A 176 -13.09 7.10 5.34
N MET A 177 -14.16 6.47 4.82
CA MET A 177 -15.09 5.68 5.62
C MET A 177 -14.45 4.41 6.19
N SER A 178 -13.48 3.77 5.50
CA SER A 178 -12.78 2.60 6.02
C SER A 178 -11.81 2.97 7.14
N VAL A 179 -11.14 4.12 7.05
CA VAL A 179 -10.33 4.67 8.15
C VAL A 179 -11.20 4.99 9.37
N GLU A 180 -12.34 5.62 9.17
CA GLU A 180 -13.27 5.98 10.25
C GLU A 180 -13.89 4.75 10.92
N LYS A 181 -14.28 3.73 10.15
CA LYS A 181 -14.78 2.45 10.69
C LYS A 181 -13.68 1.61 11.35
N SER A 182 -12.44 1.66 10.85
CA SER A 182 -11.34 0.84 11.36
C SER A 182 -10.72 1.39 12.64
N THR A 183 -10.87 2.70 12.92
CA THR A 183 -10.33 3.32 14.13
C THR A 183 -11.21 3.13 15.37
N GLY A 184 -12.43 2.64 15.24
CA GLY A 184 -13.34 2.34 16.37
C GLY A 184 -13.60 3.54 17.30
N HIS A 185 -14.82 3.65 17.84
CA HIS A 185 -15.23 4.79 18.69
C HIS A 185 -14.47 4.94 20.02
N ASP A 186 -13.62 3.97 20.37
CA ASP A 186 -12.94 3.92 21.69
C ASP A 186 -11.54 4.54 21.72
N VAL A 187 -11.08 5.18 20.64
CA VAL A 187 -9.70 5.67 20.50
C VAL A 187 -9.66 7.20 20.22
N GLY A 188 -10.56 7.97 20.79
CA GLY A 188 -10.66 9.42 20.50
C GLY A 188 -9.36 10.19 20.62
N ILE A 189 -8.56 9.96 21.67
CA ILE A 189 -7.30 10.69 21.92
C ILE A 189 -6.18 10.21 21.00
N GLN A 190 -6.00 8.89 20.86
CA GLN A 190 -4.97 8.33 19.96
C GLN A 190 -5.24 8.67 18.49
N THR A 191 -6.51 8.69 18.07
CA THR A 191 -6.89 9.10 16.73
C THR A 191 -6.58 10.57 16.47
N LEU A 192 -6.79 11.44 17.46
CA LEU A 192 -6.48 12.86 17.35
C LEU A 192 -4.97 13.12 17.26
N GLU A 193 -4.17 12.40 18.04
CA GLU A 193 -2.71 12.47 17.96
C GLU A 193 -2.17 11.95 16.63
N ILE A 194 -2.71 10.84 16.13
CA ILE A 194 -2.36 10.31 14.81
C ILE A 194 -2.70 11.33 13.72
N ARG A 195 -3.88 11.93 13.78
CA ARG A 195 -4.30 12.97 12.80
C ARG A 195 -3.39 14.20 12.86
N LYS A 196 -3.03 14.67 14.07
CA LYS A 196 -2.09 15.80 14.25
C LYS A 196 -0.71 15.47 13.68
N LYS A 197 -0.14 14.31 14.02
CA LYS A 197 1.16 13.86 13.49
C LYS A 197 1.14 13.70 11.98
N THR A 198 0.06 13.15 11.43
CA THR A 198 -0.09 12.99 9.99
C THR A 198 -0.23 14.35 9.29
N ALA A 199 -0.98 15.29 9.86
CA ALA A 199 -1.10 16.64 9.31
C ALA A 199 0.25 17.37 9.33
N GLN A 200 1.01 17.26 10.42
CA GLN A 200 2.35 17.85 10.51
C GLN A 200 3.30 17.23 9.49
N ALA A 201 3.34 15.89 9.40
CA ALA A 201 4.17 15.19 8.41
C ALA A 201 3.80 15.56 6.96
N TYR A 202 2.51 15.83 6.70
CA TYR A 202 2.06 16.30 5.39
C TYR A 202 2.59 17.71 5.08
N VAL A 203 2.52 18.63 6.04
CA VAL A 203 3.08 19.99 5.90
C VAL A 203 4.59 19.95 5.69
N ASP A 204 5.30 19.13 6.47
CA ASP A 204 6.75 18.96 6.36
C ASP A 204 7.14 18.39 4.98
N TYR A 205 6.39 17.41 4.49
CA TYR A 205 6.56 16.85 3.16
C TYR A 205 6.36 17.91 2.06
N GLN A 206 5.30 18.73 2.14
CA GLN A 206 5.03 19.82 1.20
C GLN A 206 6.15 20.87 1.20
N ASN A 207 6.66 21.21 2.38
CA ASN A 207 7.77 22.16 2.51
C ASN A 207 9.07 21.59 1.91
N ALA A 208 9.36 20.30 2.11
CA ALA A 208 10.50 19.63 1.51
C ALA A 208 10.40 19.62 -0.03
N LEU A 209 9.21 19.35 -0.60
CA LEU A 209 8.99 19.42 -2.05
C LEU A 209 9.23 20.81 -2.62
N LYS A 210 8.75 21.86 -1.95
CA LYS A 210 9.03 23.26 -2.36
C LYS A 210 10.52 23.59 -2.30
N GLY A 211 11.23 23.04 -1.32
CA GLY A 211 12.69 23.18 -1.23
C GLY A 211 13.42 22.53 -2.41
N ILE A 212 12.96 21.38 -2.90
CA ILE A 212 13.52 20.72 -4.08
C ILE A 212 13.21 21.54 -5.35
N GLU A 213 11.97 22.02 -5.50
CA GLU A 213 11.56 22.84 -6.65
C GLU A 213 12.38 24.15 -6.76
N ALA A 214 12.74 24.75 -5.62
CA ALA A 214 13.56 25.95 -5.58
C ALA A 214 15.07 25.71 -5.87
N ALA A 215 15.51 24.45 -5.78
CA ALA A 215 16.92 24.05 -5.98
C ALA A 215 17.19 23.48 -7.39
N THR A 216 16.14 23.22 -8.18
CA THR A 216 16.20 22.78 -9.58
C THR A 216 15.93 23.92 -10.53
#